data_2f3e12f061841737c0ccd622cf2f9a3f
#
_entry.id   2f3e12f061841737c0ccd622cf2f9a3f
#
_cell.length_a   1.000
_cell.length_b   1.000
_cell.length_c   1.000
_cell.angle_alpha   90.00
_cell.angle_beta   90.00
_cell.angle_gamma   90.00
#
_symmetry.space_group_name_H-M   'P 1'
#
loop_
_entity.id
_entity.type
_entity.pdbx_description
1 polymer ?
#
loop_
_entity_poly.entity_id
_entity_poly.type
_entity_poly.pdbx_seq_one_letter_code
_entity_poly.pdbx_strand_id
1 'polypeptide(L)'
;CIDEEIPFEIPATWEWARINTIGISQLGKTLDRGKNIGQEYPYLCSINVYWDGIDLSKIKTFKLRDDELPKYRLHKGDLLICEGGDYGRCCVWDRDEEMYYQNALHRIRFYCGLFPIFYKFVFELYRNIGYIVGQGQTIKHFTYESMKSIVFPVPSISEQKRIVELLKEVLYLVKRYDKRQDALNYLNERINVKLQKSILQEAIQGKLVPQIAEEGTAEKLLAEIRKEKERLVKEGKLKKSVLSDSVIYKGDDNKYFEKIGNTEMDITDEIPFEIPDSWSWVRLYDICSYIQRGKSPKYSLIKKYPVVAQKCNQWSGFSIDKAQFIDPDTLSSYGEKRILQDGDLMWNSTGLGTLGRMAIYWSSLNPYELAVADSHVTVIRAMKKFVMPQYLYYYFTSNTVQSVIEDKSDGSTKQKELATATVKTYLVPIPPLMEQDRIISKIKQLASIMSR
;
A
#
# COMPACT_ATOMS: atom_id res chain seq x y z
N CYS A 1 -25.85 -44.21 20.46
CA CYS A 1 -26.73 -43.37 19.69
C CYS A 1 -25.91 -42.52 18.72
N ILE A 2 -26.34 -42.38 17.49
CA ILE A 2 -25.65 -41.59 16.43
C ILE A 2 -25.86 -40.06 16.64
N ASP A 3 -26.79 -39.70 17.50
CA ASP A 3 -27.28 -38.32 17.66
C ASP A 3 -26.17 -37.31 18.04
N GLU A 4 -25.17 -37.74 18.80
CA GLU A 4 -24.03 -36.90 19.18
C GLU A 4 -22.99 -36.70 18.03
N GLU A 5 -23.10 -37.51 16.97
CA GLU A 5 -22.20 -37.48 15.81
C GLU A 5 -22.78 -36.69 14.63
N ILE A 6 -24.08 -36.34 14.71
CA ILE A 6 -24.78 -35.61 13.64
C ILE A 6 -24.39 -34.12 13.64
N PRO A 7 -23.80 -33.59 12.56
CA PRO A 7 -23.33 -32.20 12.55
C PRO A 7 -24.43 -31.15 12.40
N PHE A 8 -25.59 -31.50 11.86
CA PHE A 8 -26.76 -30.62 11.64
C PHE A 8 -28.02 -31.45 11.35
N GLU A 9 -29.17 -30.81 11.42
CA GLU A 9 -30.44 -31.44 11.05
C GLU A 9 -30.60 -31.57 9.54
N ILE A 10 -31.24 -32.68 9.09
CA ILE A 10 -31.55 -32.92 7.68
C ILE A 10 -33.09 -33.09 7.47
N PRO A 11 -33.62 -32.85 6.25
CA PRO A 11 -35.00 -33.12 5.94
C PRO A 11 -35.41 -34.58 6.25
N ALA A 12 -36.62 -34.80 6.65
CA ALA A 12 -37.14 -36.12 6.99
C ALA A 12 -37.11 -37.16 5.84
N THR A 13 -36.88 -36.68 4.61
CA THR A 13 -36.72 -37.53 3.41
C THR A 13 -35.29 -37.95 3.16
N TRP A 14 -34.34 -37.47 3.99
CA TRP A 14 -32.91 -37.82 3.90
C TRP A 14 -32.56 -38.81 4.98
N GLU A 15 -31.46 -39.54 4.77
CA GLU A 15 -30.90 -40.48 5.75
C GLU A 15 -29.43 -40.14 6.04
N TRP A 16 -28.96 -40.50 7.21
CA TRP A 16 -27.55 -40.47 7.56
C TRP A 16 -26.89 -41.81 7.29
N ALA A 17 -25.76 -41.82 6.62
CA ALA A 17 -25.00 -43.06 6.36
C ALA A 17 -23.49 -42.84 6.56
N ARG A 18 -22.81 -43.89 7.00
CA ARG A 18 -21.34 -43.93 7.02
C ARG A 18 -20.79 -44.22 5.64
N ILE A 19 -19.53 -43.80 5.39
CA ILE A 19 -18.90 -43.93 4.08
C ILE A 19 -18.93 -45.37 3.54
N ASN A 20 -18.70 -46.36 4.40
CA ASN A 20 -18.69 -47.78 3.98
C ASN A 20 -20.07 -48.32 3.55
N THR A 21 -21.15 -47.61 3.90
CA THR A 21 -22.52 -47.93 3.43
C THR A 21 -22.78 -47.39 2.05
N ILE A 22 -22.19 -46.24 1.70
CA ILE A 22 -22.47 -45.52 0.47
C ILE A 22 -21.37 -45.65 -0.59
N GLY A 23 -20.21 -46.24 -0.24
CA GLY A 23 -19.10 -46.38 -1.17
C GLY A 23 -17.95 -47.22 -0.62
N ILE A 24 -16.98 -47.45 -1.49
CA ILE A 24 -15.68 -48.08 -1.11
C ILE A 24 -14.65 -46.99 -0.92
N SER A 25 -14.10 -46.90 0.28
CA SER A 25 -12.99 -46.02 0.59
C SER A 25 -11.67 -46.81 0.60
N GLN A 26 -10.61 -46.19 0.04
CA GLN A 26 -9.31 -46.82 -0.04
C GLN A 26 -8.19 -45.78 -0.02
N LEU A 27 -7.12 -46.11 0.75
CA LEU A 27 -5.89 -45.31 0.74
C LEU A 27 -5.03 -45.66 -0.48
N GLY A 28 -4.35 -44.71 -1.06
CA GLY A 28 -3.48 -44.92 -2.21
C GLY A 28 -2.22 -45.73 -1.91
N LYS A 29 -1.43 -45.99 -2.93
CA LYS A 29 -0.18 -46.79 -2.83
C LYS A 29 0.87 -46.07 -2.00
N THR A 30 1.43 -46.78 -1.01
CA THR A 30 2.58 -46.28 -0.25
C THR A 30 3.83 -46.19 -1.13
N LEU A 31 4.51 -45.05 -1.12
CA LEU A 31 5.76 -44.86 -1.82
C LEU A 31 6.92 -45.43 -1.02
N ASP A 32 7.50 -46.53 -1.48
CA ASP A 32 8.76 -47.09 -1.00
C ASP A 32 9.69 -47.35 -2.18
N ARG A 33 10.67 -46.49 -2.38
CA ARG A 33 11.60 -46.56 -3.52
C ARG A 33 12.37 -47.86 -3.61
N GLY A 34 12.58 -48.57 -2.48
CA GLY A 34 13.29 -49.82 -2.43
C GLY A 34 12.42 -51.06 -2.66
N LYS A 35 11.08 -50.93 -2.48
CA LYS A 35 10.14 -52.05 -2.56
C LYS A 35 9.16 -51.96 -3.74
N ASN A 36 8.97 -50.78 -4.32
CA ASN A 36 8.07 -50.64 -5.47
C ASN A 36 8.77 -51.15 -6.73
N ILE A 37 8.26 -52.25 -7.27
CA ILE A 37 8.75 -52.92 -8.49
C ILE A 37 7.61 -52.95 -9.53
N GLY A 38 7.93 -53.12 -10.82
CA GLY A 38 7.00 -53.14 -11.94
C GLY A 38 7.26 -52.04 -12.92
N GLN A 39 6.23 -51.69 -13.71
CA GLN A 39 6.29 -50.59 -14.69
C GLN A 39 5.96 -49.24 -14.06
N GLU A 40 6.42 -48.14 -14.69
CA GLU A 40 6.16 -46.79 -14.23
C GLU A 40 4.80 -46.27 -14.72
N TYR A 41 4.00 -45.74 -13.80
CA TYR A 41 2.68 -45.19 -14.04
C TYR A 41 2.54 -43.79 -13.42
N PRO A 42 1.78 -42.88 -14.05
CA PRO A 42 1.53 -41.55 -13.50
C PRO A 42 0.63 -41.64 -12.26
N TYR A 43 0.91 -40.78 -11.27
CA TYR A 43 0.09 -40.73 -10.07
C TYR A 43 -0.18 -39.35 -9.53
N LEU A 44 -1.33 -39.21 -8.85
CA LEU A 44 -1.73 -38.04 -8.10
C LEU A 44 -1.31 -38.16 -6.62
N CYS A 45 -0.96 -37.00 -6.05
CA CYS A 45 -0.74 -36.85 -4.61
C CYS A 45 -1.44 -35.54 -4.12
N SER A 46 -1.32 -35.22 -2.84
CA SER A 46 -2.02 -34.07 -2.25
C SER A 46 -1.79 -32.72 -2.95
N ILE A 47 -0.61 -32.52 -3.56
CA ILE A 47 -0.30 -31.28 -4.31
C ILE A 47 -1.06 -31.15 -5.63
N ASN A 48 -1.72 -32.22 -6.09
CA ASN A 48 -2.49 -32.19 -7.33
C ASN A 48 -3.98 -31.95 -7.10
N VAL A 49 -4.50 -32.18 -5.90
CA VAL A 49 -5.94 -32.12 -5.60
C VAL A 49 -6.28 -30.79 -4.95
N TYR A 50 -7.18 -30.00 -5.56
CA TYR A 50 -7.69 -28.73 -5.06
C TYR A 50 -9.22 -28.76 -5.02
N TRP A 51 -9.85 -27.83 -4.26
CA TRP A 51 -11.30 -27.71 -4.19
C TRP A 51 -11.97 -27.41 -5.52
N ASP A 52 -11.29 -26.72 -6.40
CA ASP A 52 -11.78 -26.27 -7.71
C ASP A 52 -11.28 -27.11 -8.89
N GLY A 53 -10.43 -28.14 -8.65
CA GLY A 53 -9.94 -29.00 -9.72
C GLY A 53 -8.73 -29.84 -9.35
N ILE A 54 -8.24 -30.57 -10.35
CA ILE A 54 -7.04 -31.40 -10.25
C ILE A 54 -5.97 -30.79 -11.16
N ASP A 55 -4.83 -30.42 -10.57
CA ASP A 55 -3.67 -29.89 -11.30
C ASP A 55 -2.78 -31.02 -11.83
N LEU A 56 -2.72 -31.16 -13.14
CA LEU A 56 -1.88 -32.12 -13.84
C LEU A 56 -0.51 -31.57 -14.29
N SER A 57 -0.20 -30.31 -13.97
CA SER A 57 1.06 -29.69 -14.39
C SER A 57 2.31 -30.32 -13.74
N LYS A 58 2.15 -31.02 -12.63
CA LYS A 58 3.24 -31.62 -11.83
C LYS A 58 2.97 -33.11 -11.54
N ILE A 59 2.77 -33.91 -12.59
CA ILE A 59 2.58 -35.37 -12.46
C ILE A 59 3.91 -36.04 -12.26
N LYS A 60 3.94 -36.98 -11.31
CA LYS A 60 5.06 -37.87 -11.01
C LYS A 60 4.73 -39.29 -11.42
N THR A 61 5.75 -40.16 -11.54
CA THR A 61 5.60 -41.57 -11.82
C THR A 61 6.06 -42.40 -10.62
N PHE A 62 5.49 -43.60 -10.48
CA PHE A 62 5.92 -44.63 -9.53
C PHE A 62 5.71 -46.03 -10.11
N LYS A 63 6.40 -47.01 -9.54
CA LYS A 63 6.33 -48.37 -10.05
C LYS A 63 5.16 -49.14 -9.41
N LEU A 64 4.38 -49.81 -10.26
CA LEU A 64 3.30 -50.71 -9.90
C LEU A 64 3.48 -52.05 -10.62
N ARG A 65 3.11 -53.15 -9.95
CA ARG A 65 2.97 -54.46 -10.55
C ARG A 65 1.60 -54.61 -11.19
N ASP A 66 1.47 -55.49 -12.15
CA ASP A 66 0.22 -55.71 -12.88
C ASP A 66 -0.95 -56.09 -11.98
N ASP A 67 -0.70 -56.84 -10.90
CA ASP A 67 -1.70 -57.25 -9.91
C ASP A 67 -2.18 -56.07 -9.03
N GLU A 68 -1.42 -54.98 -8.97
CA GLU A 68 -1.76 -53.75 -8.22
C GLU A 68 -2.56 -52.74 -9.02
N LEU A 69 -2.50 -52.79 -10.37
CA LEU A 69 -3.14 -51.80 -11.25
C LEU A 69 -4.63 -51.65 -10.97
N PRO A 70 -5.46 -52.73 -10.91
CA PRO A 70 -6.90 -52.56 -10.67
C PRO A 70 -7.21 -51.92 -9.33
N LYS A 71 -6.32 -52.06 -8.33
CA LYS A 71 -6.48 -51.56 -6.99
C LYS A 71 -6.30 -50.03 -6.92
N TYR A 72 -5.27 -49.52 -7.60
CA TYR A 72 -4.88 -48.09 -7.48
C TYR A 72 -5.27 -47.23 -8.69
N ARG A 73 -5.91 -47.83 -9.71
CA ARG A 73 -6.41 -47.08 -10.86
C ARG A 73 -7.60 -46.23 -10.50
N LEU A 74 -7.56 -44.94 -10.90
CA LEU A 74 -8.69 -44.02 -10.79
C LEU A 74 -9.71 -44.31 -11.90
N HIS A 75 -11.00 -44.18 -11.54
CA HIS A 75 -12.10 -44.20 -12.47
C HIS A 75 -12.88 -42.89 -12.37
N LYS A 76 -13.44 -42.47 -13.48
CA LYS A 76 -14.30 -41.30 -13.54
C LYS A 76 -15.40 -41.37 -12.47
N GLY A 77 -15.51 -40.30 -11.66
CA GLY A 77 -16.41 -40.23 -10.53
C GLY A 77 -15.79 -40.63 -9.19
N ASP A 78 -14.52 -41.06 -9.13
CA ASP A 78 -13.82 -41.26 -7.87
C ASP A 78 -13.61 -39.91 -7.16
N LEU A 79 -13.96 -39.81 -5.88
CA LEU A 79 -13.67 -38.66 -5.02
C LEU A 79 -12.31 -38.87 -4.35
N LEU A 80 -11.38 -37.97 -4.60
CA LEU A 80 -10.06 -37.93 -4.00
C LEU A 80 -10.00 -36.97 -2.82
N ILE A 81 -9.47 -37.38 -1.69
CA ILE A 81 -9.43 -36.60 -0.45
C ILE A 81 -8.00 -36.59 0.08
N CYS A 82 -7.46 -35.44 0.40
CA CYS A 82 -6.13 -35.29 0.98
C CYS A 82 -6.09 -35.77 2.42
N GLU A 83 -5.13 -36.67 2.72
CA GLU A 83 -4.90 -37.18 4.08
C GLU A 83 -4.14 -36.19 4.96
N GLY A 84 -3.12 -35.53 4.40
CA GLY A 84 -2.23 -34.62 5.14
C GLY A 84 -2.03 -33.26 4.46
N GLY A 85 -1.38 -32.37 5.19
CA GLY A 85 -1.22 -30.99 4.78
C GLY A 85 -2.53 -30.21 4.94
N ASP A 86 -3.18 -29.85 3.84
CA ASP A 86 -4.56 -29.35 3.83
C ASP A 86 -5.53 -30.53 3.82
N TYR A 87 -5.58 -31.23 4.93
CA TYR A 87 -6.35 -32.47 5.14
C TYR A 87 -7.85 -32.23 4.90
N GLY A 88 -8.53 -33.25 4.33
CA GLY A 88 -9.94 -33.17 3.97
C GLY A 88 -10.24 -32.42 2.68
N ARG A 89 -9.27 -31.71 2.10
CA ARG A 89 -9.41 -31.12 0.77
C ARG A 89 -9.65 -32.21 -0.26
N CYS A 90 -10.65 -32.01 -1.14
CA CYS A 90 -11.04 -33.07 -2.05
C CYS A 90 -11.48 -32.54 -3.42
N CYS A 91 -11.43 -33.44 -4.42
CA CYS A 91 -11.94 -33.19 -5.76
C CYS A 91 -12.38 -34.51 -6.41
N VAL A 92 -13.33 -34.43 -7.32
CA VAL A 92 -13.75 -35.59 -8.11
C VAL A 92 -12.85 -35.76 -9.32
N TRP A 93 -12.37 -36.98 -9.56
CA TRP A 93 -11.70 -37.33 -10.82
C TRP A 93 -12.77 -37.47 -11.93
N ASP A 94 -12.78 -36.56 -12.87
CA ASP A 94 -13.81 -36.44 -13.92
C ASP A 94 -13.31 -36.86 -15.33
N ARG A 95 -12.13 -37.52 -15.40
CA ARG A 95 -11.43 -37.88 -16.63
C ARG A 95 -11.39 -39.38 -16.85
N ASP A 96 -11.17 -39.79 -18.11
CA ASP A 96 -11.09 -41.19 -18.52
C ASP A 96 -9.61 -41.65 -18.69
N GLU A 97 -8.63 -40.75 -18.53
CA GLU A 97 -7.20 -41.04 -18.65
C GLU A 97 -6.73 -42.01 -17.59
N GLU A 98 -5.75 -42.84 -17.93
CA GLU A 98 -5.13 -43.74 -17.00
C GLU A 98 -4.32 -42.98 -15.94
N MET A 99 -4.76 -43.04 -14.70
CA MET A 99 -4.15 -42.36 -13.58
C MET A 99 -4.25 -43.20 -12.31
N TYR A 100 -3.25 -43.02 -11.46
CA TYR A 100 -3.15 -43.70 -10.17
C TYR A 100 -3.02 -42.68 -9.04
N TYR A 101 -2.98 -43.15 -7.79
CA TYR A 101 -2.87 -42.23 -6.65
C TYR A 101 -2.04 -42.86 -5.50
N GLN A 102 -1.32 -41.99 -4.81
CA GLN A 102 -0.47 -42.38 -3.69
C GLN A 102 -1.18 -42.17 -2.33
N ASN A 103 -0.59 -42.74 -1.26
CA ASN A 103 -1.14 -42.77 0.09
C ASN A 103 -1.30 -41.42 0.82
N ALA A 104 -0.94 -40.27 0.18
CA ALA A 104 -1.37 -38.96 0.65
C ALA A 104 -2.83 -38.65 0.26
N LEU A 105 -3.49 -39.56 -0.45
CA LEU A 105 -4.87 -39.43 -0.92
C LEU A 105 -5.69 -40.67 -0.51
N HIS A 106 -6.89 -40.40 0.02
CA HIS A 106 -7.98 -41.37 0.05
C HIS A 106 -8.79 -41.28 -1.23
N ARG A 107 -9.32 -42.40 -1.72
CA ARG A 107 -10.30 -42.46 -2.79
C ARG A 107 -11.60 -43.01 -2.26
N ILE A 108 -12.72 -42.37 -2.59
CA ILE A 108 -14.06 -42.92 -2.39
C ILE A 108 -14.68 -43.19 -3.75
N ARG A 109 -15.16 -44.42 -3.96
CA ARG A 109 -15.97 -44.81 -5.12
C ARG A 109 -17.36 -45.11 -4.62
N PHE A 110 -18.31 -44.29 -5.02
CA PHE A 110 -19.70 -44.39 -4.54
C PHE A 110 -20.48 -45.49 -5.23
N TYR A 111 -21.43 -46.07 -4.51
CA TYR A 111 -22.35 -47.09 -5.01
C TYR A 111 -23.59 -46.45 -5.65
N CYS A 112 -24.33 -47.28 -6.40
CA CYS A 112 -25.70 -47.05 -6.85
C CYS A 112 -25.94 -45.70 -7.57
N GLY A 113 -24.92 -45.12 -8.22
CA GLY A 113 -25.03 -43.88 -8.94
C GLY A 113 -25.18 -42.64 -8.06
N LEU A 114 -24.84 -42.73 -6.76
CA LEU A 114 -24.70 -41.55 -5.90
C LEU A 114 -23.78 -40.53 -6.54
N PHE A 115 -24.08 -39.24 -6.38
CA PHE A 115 -23.47 -38.18 -7.17
C PHE A 115 -22.19 -37.65 -6.47
N PRO A 116 -20.96 -37.95 -6.94
CA PRO A 116 -19.73 -37.66 -6.21
C PRO A 116 -19.51 -36.16 -5.94
N ILE A 117 -19.97 -35.29 -6.84
CA ILE A 117 -19.85 -33.83 -6.69
C ILE A 117 -20.68 -33.33 -5.49
N PHE A 118 -21.83 -33.96 -5.19
CA PHE A 118 -22.60 -33.63 -3.99
C PHE A 118 -21.74 -33.87 -2.74
N TYR A 119 -21.11 -35.03 -2.64
CA TYR A 119 -20.25 -35.38 -1.50
C TYR A 119 -18.98 -34.52 -1.42
N LYS A 120 -18.46 -34.05 -2.56
CA LYS A 120 -17.39 -33.04 -2.57
C LYS A 120 -17.85 -31.78 -1.85
N PHE A 121 -19.04 -31.27 -2.08
CA PHE A 121 -19.58 -30.12 -1.37
C PHE A 121 -19.88 -30.40 0.09
N VAL A 122 -20.29 -31.64 0.45
CA VAL A 122 -20.44 -32.05 1.86
C VAL A 122 -19.10 -32.01 2.58
N PHE A 123 -18.01 -32.52 1.96
CA PHE A 123 -16.67 -32.41 2.54
C PHE A 123 -16.22 -30.97 2.72
N GLU A 124 -16.49 -30.10 1.76
CA GLU A 124 -16.19 -28.68 1.84
C GLU A 124 -16.94 -27.99 2.99
N LEU A 125 -18.23 -28.31 3.15
CA LEU A 125 -19.04 -27.87 4.28
C LEU A 125 -18.44 -28.37 5.61
N TYR A 126 -18.15 -29.65 5.71
CA TYR A 126 -17.62 -30.27 6.93
C TYR A 126 -16.28 -29.68 7.34
N ARG A 127 -15.45 -29.33 6.37
CA ARG A 127 -14.18 -28.64 6.60
C ARG A 127 -14.42 -27.23 7.15
N ASN A 128 -15.36 -26.50 6.56
CA ASN A 128 -15.65 -25.11 6.92
C ASN A 128 -16.30 -24.98 8.31
N ILE A 129 -17.19 -25.92 8.69
CA ILE A 129 -17.79 -25.92 10.05
C ILE A 129 -16.93 -26.58 11.10
N GLY A 130 -15.73 -27.09 10.75
CA GLY A 130 -14.81 -27.72 11.69
C GLY A 130 -15.21 -29.15 12.11
N TYR A 131 -16.14 -29.80 11.40
CA TYR A 131 -16.54 -31.19 11.68
C TYR A 131 -15.44 -32.20 11.29
N ILE A 132 -14.68 -31.93 10.24
CA ILE A 132 -13.47 -32.67 9.90
C ILE A 132 -12.29 -32.12 10.70
N VAL A 133 -11.75 -32.90 11.62
CA VAL A 133 -10.59 -32.58 12.45
C VAL A 133 -9.44 -33.48 12.12
N GLY A 134 -8.28 -32.90 11.81
CA GLY A 134 -7.05 -33.65 11.59
C GLY A 134 -6.41 -34.04 12.92
N GLN A 135 -5.88 -35.26 12.99
CA GLN A 135 -5.14 -35.82 14.14
C GLN A 135 -3.63 -35.63 13.95
N GLY A 136 -2.90 -35.40 15.04
CA GLY A 136 -1.44 -35.23 15.05
C GLY A 136 -0.96 -33.93 15.66
N GLN A 137 0.25 -33.92 16.23
CA GLN A 137 0.81 -32.76 16.91
C GLN A 137 1.54 -31.79 15.94
N THR A 138 2.34 -32.32 15.02
CA THR A 138 3.19 -31.52 14.12
C THR A 138 2.56 -31.35 12.73
N ILE A 139 2.05 -32.47 12.16
CA ILE A 139 1.30 -32.46 10.90
C ILE A 139 -0.05 -33.11 11.19
N LYS A 140 -1.12 -32.42 10.90
CA LYS A 140 -2.47 -32.95 11.06
C LYS A 140 -2.82 -33.84 9.87
N HIS A 141 -3.33 -35.03 10.16
CA HIS A 141 -3.77 -36.05 9.20
C HIS A 141 -5.24 -36.34 9.35
N PHE A 142 -5.94 -36.44 8.25
CA PHE A 142 -7.30 -37.00 8.20
C PHE A 142 -7.20 -38.48 7.87
N THR A 143 -7.08 -39.28 8.92
CA THR A 143 -6.80 -40.70 8.81
C THR A 143 -7.96 -41.50 8.21
N TYR A 144 -7.68 -42.70 7.73
CA TYR A 144 -8.71 -43.61 7.22
C TYR A 144 -9.77 -43.93 8.28
N GLU A 145 -9.40 -44.09 9.53
CA GLU A 145 -10.36 -44.36 10.63
C GLU A 145 -11.22 -43.08 10.90
N SER A 146 -10.62 -41.90 10.87
CA SER A 146 -11.38 -40.65 10.98
C SER A 146 -12.40 -40.51 9.85
N MET A 147 -12.04 -40.89 8.62
CA MET A 147 -12.96 -40.84 7.48
C MET A 147 -14.12 -41.84 7.64
N LYS A 148 -13.88 -43.03 8.16
CA LYS A 148 -14.91 -44.04 8.42
C LYS A 148 -15.93 -43.61 9.48
N SER A 149 -15.51 -42.84 10.47
CA SER A 149 -16.36 -42.37 11.56
C SER A 149 -17.34 -41.28 11.15
N ILE A 150 -17.09 -40.58 10.03
CA ILE A 150 -17.96 -39.47 9.55
C ILE A 150 -19.26 -40.02 9.01
N VAL A 151 -20.37 -39.35 9.36
CA VAL A 151 -21.69 -39.57 8.78
C VAL A 151 -21.95 -38.59 7.66
N PHE A 152 -22.62 -39.04 6.61
CA PHE A 152 -22.93 -38.26 5.40
C PHE A 152 -24.42 -38.22 5.16
N PRO A 153 -24.99 -37.07 4.76
CA PRO A 153 -26.39 -36.98 4.39
C PRO A 153 -26.60 -37.65 3.03
N VAL A 154 -27.67 -38.40 2.90
CA VAL A 154 -28.00 -39.15 1.70
C VAL A 154 -29.43 -38.74 1.20
N PRO A 155 -29.53 -37.65 0.41
CA PRO A 155 -30.75 -37.35 -0.32
C PRO A 155 -30.97 -38.27 -1.52
N SER A 156 -32.15 -38.22 -2.14
CA SER A 156 -32.35 -38.93 -3.40
C SER A 156 -31.37 -38.46 -4.48
N ILE A 157 -31.01 -39.34 -5.42
CA ILE A 157 -30.01 -39.00 -6.49
C ILE A 157 -30.49 -37.78 -7.32
N SER A 158 -31.77 -37.65 -7.58
CA SER A 158 -32.34 -36.51 -8.27
C SER A 158 -32.13 -35.20 -7.48
N GLU A 159 -32.27 -35.28 -6.17
CA GLU A 159 -32.07 -34.12 -5.29
C GLU A 159 -30.62 -33.75 -5.15
N GLN A 160 -29.70 -34.73 -5.02
CA GLN A 160 -28.23 -34.49 -5.07
C GLN A 160 -27.87 -33.67 -6.33
N LYS A 161 -28.37 -34.06 -7.49
CA LYS A 161 -28.11 -33.36 -8.76
C LYS A 161 -28.65 -31.92 -8.74
N ARG A 162 -29.93 -31.71 -8.32
CA ARG A 162 -30.52 -30.38 -8.22
C ARG A 162 -29.76 -29.46 -7.29
N ILE A 163 -29.31 -29.98 -6.13
CA ILE A 163 -28.50 -29.22 -5.16
C ILE A 163 -27.18 -28.80 -5.80
N VAL A 164 -26.49 -29.72 -6.49
CA VAL A 164 -25.22 -29.41 -7.14
C VAL A 164 -25.38 -28.42 -8.27
N GLU A 165 -26.42 -28.50 -9.08
CA GLU A 165 -26.69 -27.53 -10.13
C GLU A 165 -26.91 -26.12 -9.56
N LEU A 166 -27.74 -26.01 -8.53
CA LEU A 166 -27.98 -24.73 -7.85
C LEU A 166 -26.70 -24.19 -7.20
N LEU A 167 -25.92 -25.03 -6.50
CA LEU A 167 -24.65 -24.62 -5.91
C LEU A 167 -23.66 -24.10 -6.95
N LYS A 168 -23.54 -24.76 -8.11
CA LYS A 168 -22.67 -24.30 -9.20
C LYS A 168 -23.10 -22.93 -9.71
N GLU A 169 -24.39 -22.70 -9.89
CA GLU A 169 -24.92 -21.41 -10.32
C GLU A 169 -24.64 -20.30 -9.30
N VAL A 170 -24.98 -20.56 -8.02
CA VAL A 170 -24.74 -19.59 -6.93
C VAL A 170 -23.25 -19.29 -6.75
N LEU A 171 -22.39 -20.31 -6.73
CA LEU A 171 -20.93 -20.11 -6.62
C LEU A 171 -20.35 -19.34 -7.80
N TYR A 172 -20.88 -19.54 -9.01
CA TYR A 172 -20.50 -18.72 -10.16
C TYR A 172 -20.87 -17.23 -9.95
N LEU A 173 -22.07 -16.97 -9.43
CA LEU A 173 -22.50 -15.59 -9.12
C LEU A 173 -21.67 -14.96 -8.02
N VAL A 174 -21.35 -15.73 -6.95
CA VAL A 174 -20.47 -15.26 -5.86
C VAL A 174 -19.09 -14.89 -6.40
N LYS A 175 -18.44 -15.75 -7.18
CA LYS A 175 -17.14 -15.43 -7.81
C LYS A 175 -17.18 -14.17 -8.68
N ARG A 176 -18.28 -13.93 -9.38
CA ARG A 176 -18.46 -12.69 -10.16
C ARG A 176 -18.64 -11.47 -9.28
N TYR A 177 -19.36 -11.62 -8.18
CA TYR A 177 -19.54 -10.56 -7.19
C TYR A 177 -18.21 -10.17 -6.56
N ASP A 178 -17.45 -11.14 -6.05
CA ASP A 178 -16.14 -10.92 -5.42
C ASP A 178 -15.19 -10.16 -6.34
N LYS A 179 -15.07 -10.60 -7.60
CA LYS A 179 -14.23 -9.92 -8.60
C LYS A 179 -14.64 -8.46 -8.83
N ARG A 180 -15.94 -8.16 -8.79
CA ARG A 180 -16.44 -6.78 -8.95
C ARG A 180 -16.25 -5.96 -7.69
N GLN A 181 -16.44 -6.59 -6.54
CA GLN A 181 -16.21 -5.96 -5.25
C GLN A 181 -14.73 -5.58 -5.06
N ASP A 182 -13.81 -6.47 -5.42
CA ASP A 182 -12.37 -6.18 -5.40
C ASP A 182 -12.01 -5.02 -6.33
N ALA A 183 -12.58 -4.99 -7.53
CA ALA A 183 -12.36 -3.88 -8.46
C ALA A 183 -12.91 -2.56 -7.91
N LEU A 184 -14.07 -2.57 -7.25
CA LEU A 184 -14.67 -1.40 -6.61
C LEU A 184 -13.81 -0.92 -5.43
N ASN A 185 -13.37 -1.82 -4.58
CA ASN A 185 -12.49 -1.51 -3.45
C ASN A 185 -11.19 -0.86 -3.94
N TYR A 186 -10.56 -1.44 -4.97
CA TYR A 186 -9.38 -0.87 -5.60
C TYR A 186 -9.60 0.54 -6.17
N LEU A 187 -10.75 0.78 -6.80
CA LEU A 187 -11.12 2.11 -7.28
C LEU A 187 -11.33 3.09 -6.12
N ASN A 188 -12.03 2.69 -5.08
CA ASN A 188 -12.32 3.53 -3.91
C ASN A 188 -11.04 3.93 -3.15
N GLU A 189 -10.09 3.01 -2.98
CA GLU A 189 -8.79 3.32 -2.37
C GLU A 189 -7.98 4.35 -3.18
N ARG A 190 -8.06 4.28 -4.51
CA ARG A 190 -7.27 5.15 -5.39
C ARG A 190 -7.93 6.48 -5.71
N ILE A 191 -9.27 6.58 -5.65
CA ILE A 191 -9.97 7.81 -6.03
C ILE A 191 -9.57 8.96 -5.11
N ASN A 192 -9.48 8.74 -3.80
CA ASN A 192 -9.09 9.76 -2.84
C ASN A 192 -7.68 10.28 -3.09
N VAL A 193 -6.73 9.38 -3.35
CA VAL A 193 -5.33 9.77 -3.66
C VAL A 193 -5.26 10.55 -4.97
N LYS A 194 -5.98 10.14 -6.01
CA LYS A 194 -6.03 10.84 -7.29
C LYS A 194 -6.68 12.22 -7.14
N LEU A 195 -7.78 12.28 -6.39
CA LEU A 195 -8.50 13.52 -6.16
C LEU A 195 -7.67 14.52 -5.36
N GLN A 196 -6.96 14.08 -4.32
CA GLN A 196 -6.01 14.93 -3.60
C GLN A 196 -4.93 15.51 -4.52
N LYS A 197 -4.34 14.67 -5.38
CA LYS A 197 -3.33 15.13 -6.35
C LYS A 197 -3.92 16.15 -7.34
N SER A 198 -5.14 15.93 -7.82
CA SER A 198 -5.83 16.84 -8.72
C SER A 198 -6.14 18.18 -8.05
N ILE A 199 -6.66 18.16 -6.82
CA ILE A 199 -6.93 19.38 -6.03
C ILE A 199 -5.66 20.19 -5.82
N LEU A 200 -4.54 19.55 -5.46
CA LEU A 200 -3.26 20.25 -5.31
C LEU A 200 -2.78 20.82 -6.64
N GLN A 201 -2.96 20.11 -7.76
CA GLN A 201 -2.58 20.60 -9.09
C GLN A 201 -3.39 21.82 -9.50
N GLU A 202 -4.71 21.81 -9.33
CA GLU A 202 -5.57 22.95 -9.57
C GLU A 202 -5.22 24.15 -8.67
N ALA A 203 -4.88 23.86 -7.40
CA ALA A 203 -4.49 24.88 -6.43
C ALA A 203 -3.21 25.62 -6.85
N ILE A 204 -2.17 24.90 -7.24
CA ILE A 204 -0.87 25.50 -7.59
C ILE A 204 -0.86 26.16 -8.96
N GLN A 205 -1.86 25.86 -9.80
CA GLN A 205 -2.06 26.51 -11.11
C GLN A 205 -3.02 27.71 -11.06
N GLY A 206 -3.51 28.09 -9.88
CA GLY A 206 -4.45 29.20 -9.71
C GLY A 206 -5.87 28.94 -10.24
N LYS A 207 -6.24 27.65 -10.39
CA LYS A 207 -7.55 27.22 -10.92
C LYS A 207 -8.55 26.81 -9.83
N LEU A 208 -8.09 26.59 -8.59
CA LEU A 208 -8.92 26.09 -7.49
C LEU A 208 -9.89 27.14 -6.93
N VAL A 209 -9.51 28.39 -6.99
CA VAL A 209 -10.31 29.55 -6.52
C VAL A 209 -10.33 30.64 -7.60
N PRO A 210 -11.38 31.47 -7.68
CA PRO A 210 -11.42 32.56 -8.66
C PRO A 210 -10.34 33.59 -8.37
N GLN A 211 -9.84 34.28 -9.42
CA GLN A 211 -8.96 35.41 -9.28
C GLN A 211 -9.77 36.64 -8.87
N ILE A 212 -9.30 37.42 -7.89
CA ILE A 212 -9.97 38.61 -7.35
C ILE A 212 -9.01 39.80 -7.49
N ALA A 213 -9.36 40.73 -8.37
CA ALA A 213 -8.48 41.87 -8.70
C ALA A 213 -8.16 42.77 -7.49
N GLU A 214 -9.10 42.92 -6.56
CA GLU A 214 -8.99 43.73 -5.35
C GLU A 214 -7.94 43.19 -4.37
N GLU A 215 -7.56 41.92 -4.48
CA GLU A 215 -6.52 41.31 -3.65
C GLU A 215 -5.09 41.71 -4.07
N GLY A 216 -4.97 42.41 -5.18
CA GLY A 216 -3.70 42.92 -5.71
C GLY A 216 -2.93 41.89 -6.54
N THR A 217 -1.63 42.06 -6.65
CA THR A 217 -0.75 41.18 -7.45
C THR A 217 0.44 40.68 -6.64
N ALA A 218 0.99 39.56 -7.06
CA ALA A 218 2.21 39.00 -6.49
C ALA A 218 3.41 39.93 -6.62
N GLU A 219 3.48 40.76 -7.68
CA GLU A 219 4.55 41.74 -7.85
C GLU A 219 4.59 42.73 -6.68
N LYS A 220 3.42 43.26 -6.27
CA LYS A 220 3.33 44.18 -5.11
C LYS A 220 3.78 43.48 -3.84
N LEU A 221 3.35 42.21 -3.63
CA LEU A 221 3.77 41.39 -2.49
C LEU A 221 5.30 41.16 -2.47
N LEU A 222 5.89 40.87 -3.62
CA LEU A 222 7.36 40.68 -3.74
C LEU A 222 8.14 41.99 -3.48
N ALA A 223 7.61 43.12 -3.91
CA ALA A 223 8.22 44.42 -3.59
C ALA A 223 8.22 44.70 -2.08
N GLU A 224 7.14 44.31 -1.36
CA GLU A 224 7.07 44.44 0.10
C GLU A 224 8.03 43.47 0.80
N ILE A 225 8.16 42.20 0.32
CA ILE A 225 9.13 41.22 0.84
C ILE A 225 10.55 41.80 0.70
N ARG A 226 10.90 42.37 -0.44
CA ARG A 226 12.22 42.97 -0.66
C ARG A 226 12.49 44.11 0.32
N LYS A 227 11.56 45.03 0.50
CA LYS A 227 11.67 46.13 1.50
C LYS A 227 11.86 45.59 2.92
N GLU A 228 11.13 44.56 3.30
CA GLU A 228 11.24 43.97 4.62
C GLU A 228 12.61 43.26 4.81
N LYS A 229 13.10 42.54 3.80
CA LYS A 229 14.45 41.96 3.83
C LYS A 229 15.53 43.02 3.99
N GLU A 230 15.45 44.12 3.23
CA GLU A 230 16.39 45.24 3.36
C GLU A 230 16.36 45.80 4.79
N ARG A 231 15.17 45.99 5.37
CA ARG A 231 15.01 46.45 6.75
C ARG A 231 15.70 45.49 7.75
N LEU A 232 15.45 44.16 7.63
CA LEU A 232 16.04 43.15 8.51
C LEU A 232 17.57 43.03 8.33
N VAL A 233 18.11 43.33 7.16
CA VAL A 233 19.57 43.41 6.92
C VAL A 233 20.14 44.64 7.61
N LYS A 234 19.50 45.81 7.50
CA LYS A 234 19.93 47.02 8.23
C LYS A 234 19.90 46.83 9.75
N GLU A 235 18.94 46.09 10.27
CA GLU A 235 18.82 45.72 11.68
C GLU A 235 19.82 44.62 12.12
N GLY A 236 20.64 44.06 11.23
CA GLY A 236 21.58 42.99 11.52
C GLY A 236 20.92 41.59 11.76
N LYS A 237 19.59 41.49 11.57
CA LYS A 237 18.85 40.24 11.73
C LYS A 237 19.05 39.27 10.58
N LEU A 238 19.28 39.78 9.36
CA LEU A 238 19.60 39.00 8.18
C LEU A 238 20.97 39.38 7.62
N LYS A 239 21.65 38.45 6.95
CA LYS A 239 22.91 38.70 6.25
C LYS A 239 22.61 39.39 4.91
N LYS A 240 23.50 40.28 4.44
CA LYS A 240 23.38 40.95 3.14
C LYS A 240 23.23 39.95 1.97
N SER A 241 23.82 38.78 2.07
CA SER A 241 23.74 37.69 1.09
C SER A 241 22.31 37.11 0.89
N VAL A 242 21.33 37.51 1.70
CA VAL A 242 19.90 37.11 1.54
C VAL A 242 19.15 38.07 0.59
N LEU A 243 19.72 39.24 0.32
CA LEU A 243 19.20 40.15 -0.68
C LEU A 243 19.55 39.60 -2.07
N SER A 244 18.55 39.46 -2.89
CA SER A 244 18.65 39.04 -4.28
C SER A 244 18.04 40.11 -5.18
N ASP A 245 18.65 40.29 -6.32
CA ASP A 245 18.11 41.14 -7.38
C ASP A 245 17.42 40.33 -8.49
N SER A 246 17.11 39.05 -8.19
CA SER A 246 16.39 38.17 -9.13
C SER A 246 14.96 38.67 -9.34
N VAL A 247 14.57 38.83 -10.61
CA VAL A 247 13.19 39.10 -11.04
C VAL A 247 12.86 38.17 -12.18
N ILE A 248 11.79 37.41 -12.03
CA ILE A 248 11.27 36.51 -13.07
C ILE A 248 10.05 37.18 -13.70
N TYR A 249 10.02 37.25 -15.02
CA TYR A 249 8.92 37.88 -15.78
C TYR A 249 8.66 37.13 -17.08
N LYS A 250 7.46 37.32 -17.64
CA LYS A 250 7.05 36.80 -18.95
C LYS A 250 7.22 37.89 -20.00
N GLY A 251 7.98 37.62 -21.05
CA GLY A 251 8.19 38.51 -22.17
C GLY A 251 7.01 38.51 -23.15
N ASP A 252 7.04 39.43 -24.12
CA ASP A 252 6.01 39.59 -25.15
C ASP A 252 5.95 38.34 -26.09
N ASP A 253 7.02 37.55 -26.14
CA ASP A 253 7.14 36.30 -26.91
C ASP A 253 6.62 35.07 -26.16
N ASN A 254 5.95 35.26 -25.01
CA ASN A 254 5.47 34.22 -24.10
C ASN A 254 6.57 33.39 -23.43
N LYS A 255 7.82 33.81 -23.50
CA LYS A 255 8.93 33.17 -22.80
C LYS A 255 9.12 33.76 -21.40
N TYR A 256 9.68 32.97 -20.51
CA TYR A 256 10.01 33.38 -19.14
C TYR A 256 11.50 33.70 -19.03
N PHE A 257 11.81 34.86 -18.47
CA PHE A 257 13.17 35.32 -18.25
C PHE A 257 13.44 35.57 -16.77
N GLU A 258 14.62 35.23 -16.33
CA GLU A 258 15.14 35.63 -15.02
C GLU A 258 16.24 36.67 -15.20
N LYS A 259 16.03 37.82 -14.60
CA LYS A 259 17.02 38.92 -14.57
C LYS A 259 17.68 38.98 -13.20
N ILE A 260 19.02 38.89 -13.17
CA ILE A 260 19.83 39.00 -11.95
C ILE A 260 20.87 40.11 -12.21
N GLY A 261 20.69 41.27 -11.60
CA GLY A 261 21.51 42.42 -11.88
C GLY A 261 21.42 42.85 -13.37
N ASN A 262 22.54 42.73 -14.10
CA ASN A 262 22.60 43.02 -15.55
C ASN A 262 22.52 41.77 -16.42
N THR A 263 22.40 40.60 -15.86
CA THR A 263 22.32 39.34 -16.63
C THR A 263 20.86 38.92 -16.75
N GLU A 264 20.49 38.50 -17.95
CA GLU A 264 19.15 38.01 -18.28
C GLU A 264 19.29 36.62 -18.89
N MET A 265 18.49 35.64 -18.41
CA MET A 265 18.52 34.24 -18.84
C MET A 265 17.12 33.79 -19.21
N ASP A 266 16.97 33.09 -20.33
CA ASP A 266 15.74 32.35 -20.69
C ASP A 266 15.61 31.13 -19.77
N ILE A 267 14.54 31.08 -19.00
CA ILE A 267 14.22 29.98 -18.06
C ILE A 267 12.90 29.30 -18.44
N THR A 268 12.43 29.47 -19.67
CA THR A 268 11.15 28.92 -20.13
C THR A 268 11.05 27.42 -19.89
N ASP A 269 12.13 26.69 -20.14
CA ASP A 269 12.18 25.23 -19.94
C ASP A 269 12.13 24.80 -18.45
N GLU A 270 12.39 25.73 -17.53
CA GLU A 270 12.27 25.47 -16.09
C GLU A 270 10.84 25.64 -15.55
N ILE A 271 9.97 26.36 -16.30
CA ILE A 271 8.60 26.68 -15.88
C ILE A 271 7.70 25.46 -16.10
N PRO A 272 7.15 24.87 -15.03
CA PRO A 272 6.41 23.60 -15.15
C PRO A 272 4.98 23.75 -15.69
N PHE A 273 4.40 24.95 -15.60
CA PHE A 273 3.04 25.26 -16.08
C PHE A 273 2.77 26.78 -16.09
N GLU A 274 1.74 27.20 -16.80
CA GLU A 274 1.26 28.58 -16.81
C GLU A 274 0.52 28.93 -15.52
N ILE A 275 0.66 30.20 -15.09
CA ILE A 275 0.03 30.76 -13.88
C ILE A 275 -0.84 31.97 -14.25
N PRO A 276 -1.82 32.38 -13.42
CA PRO A 276 -2.59 33.60 -13.62
C PRO A 276 -1.70 34.86 -13.67
N ASP A 277 -2.13 35.89 -14.40
CA ASP A 277 -1.39 37.17 -14.53
C ASP A 277 -1.20 37.91 -13.19
N SER A 278 -2.06 37.65 -12.20
CA SER A 278 -1.92 38.18 -10.83
C SER A 278 -0.82 37.51 -10.01
N TRP A 279 -0.28 36.34 -10.48
CA TRP A 279 0.76 35.60 -9.83
C TRP A 279 2.15 35.89 -10.39
N SER A 280 3.19 35.48 -9.67
CA SER A 280 4.58 35.55 -10.14
C SER A 280 5.35 34.27 -9.83
N TRP A 281 6.21 33.87 -10.75
CA TRP A 281 7.25 32.89 -10.45
C TRP A 281 8.39 33.52 -9.68
N VAL A 282 8.88 32.87 -8.64
CA VAL A 282 10.03 33.34 -7.84
C VAL A 282 10.94 32.17 -7.45
N ARG A 283 12.19 32.44 -7.15
CA ARG A 283 13.05 31.49 -6.50
C ARG A 283 12.71 31.40 -5.00
N LEU A 284 12.75 30.20 -4.43
CA LEU A 284 12.36 29.96 -3.03
C LEU A 284 13.12 30.84 -2.05
N TYR A 285 14.42 31.12 -2.31
CA TYR A 285 15.23 31.97 -1.44
C TYR A 285 14.72 33.41 -1.38
N ASP A 286 14.00 33.91 -2.41
CA ASP A 286 13.50 35.28 -2.45
C ASP A 286 12.39 35.53 -1.43
N ILE A 287 11.64 34.49 -1.11
CA ILE A 287 10.47 34.55 -0.22
C ILE A 287 10.71 33.95 1.17
N CYS A 288 11.95 33.56 1.46
CA CYS A 288 12.35 32.93 2.72
C CYS A 288 13.37 33.79 3.48
N SER A 289 13.31 33.70 4.80
CA SER A 289 14.31 34.30 5.71
C SER A 289 15.43 33.32 6.10
N TYR A 290 15.17 32.01 5.95
CA TYR A 290 16.11 30.96 6.33
C TYR A 290 15.88 29.68 5.49
N ILE A 291 16.94 29.16 4.88
CA ILE A 291 16.95 27.87 4.20
C ILE A 291 18.30 27.22 4.51
N GLN A 292 18.30 26.24 5.40
CA GLN A 292 19.51 25.48 5.76
C GLN A 292 19.19 24.08 6.23
N ARG A 293 20.12 23.17 6.04
CA ARG A 293 20.08 21.84 6.69
C ARG A 293 20.28 21.98 8.19
N GLY A 294 19.66 21.06 8.92
CA GLY A 294 19.95 20.88 10.32
C GLY A 294 21.43 20.54 10.58
N LYS A 295 21.75 20.17 11.77
CA LYS A 295 23.12 19.81 12.20
C LYS A 295 23.14 18.35 12.65
N SER A 296 24.25 17.64 12.34
CA SER A 296 24.48 16.29 12.87
C SER A 296 24.45 16.31 14.40
N PRO A 297 23.54 15.59 15.04
CA PRO A 297 23.36 15.67 16.47
C PRO A 297 24.36 14.78 17.22
N LYS A 298 24.77 15.22 18.41
CA LYS A 298 25.26 14.33 19.44
C LYS A 298 24.07 13.85 20.25
N TYR A 299 23.74 12.57 20.14
CA TYR A 299 22.55 12.01 20.78
C TYR A 299 22.74 11.81 22.30
N SER A 300 21.64 11.92 23.05
CA SER A 300 21.57 11.69 24.48
C SER A 300 20.31 10.90 24.85
N LEU A 301 20.36 10.21 25.97
CA LEU A 301 19.20 9.57 26.59
C LEU A 301 18.34 10.56 27.39
N ILE A 302 18.85 11.78 27.65
CA ILE A 302 18.13 12.85 28.34
C ILE A 302 17.07 13.41 27.40
N LYS A 303 15.80 13.18 27.71
CA LYS A 303 14.64 13.61 26.92
C LYS A 303 14.31 15.08 27.14
N LYS A 304 15.19 16.00 26.77
CA LYS A 304 14.98 17.44 26.96
C LYS A 304 14.77 18.17 25.64
N TYR A 305 15.68 18.03 24.69
CA TYR A 305 15.65 18.76 23.41
C TYR A 305 15.58 17.77 22.24
N PRO A 306 14.39 17.57 21.64
CA PRO A 306 14.21 16.65 20.53
C PRO A 306 14.91 17.14 19.26
N VAL A 307 15.42 16.18 18.50
CA VAL A 307 15.95 16.38 17.15
C VAL A 307 15.01 15.76 16.14
N VAL A 308 14.48 16.62 15.26
CA VAL A 308 13.60 16.22 14.17
C VAL A 308 14.43 15.63 13.05
N ALA A 309 14.37 14.31 12.91
CA ALA A 309 14.98 13.54 11.83
C ALA A 309 13.94 13.16 10.77
N GLN A 310 14.40 12.56 9.67
CA GLN A 310 13.55 12.15 8.55
C GLN A 310 12.30 11.35 8.96
N LYS A 311 12.42 10.48 9.96
CA LYS A 311 11.31 9.64 10.46
C LYS A 311 10.21 10.43 11.19
N CYS A 312 10.48 11.68 11.59
CA CYS A 312 9.49 12.57 12.18
C CYS A 312 8.60 13.22 11.12
N ASN A 313 9.08 13.32 9.87
CA ASN A 313 8.35 13.87 8.73
C ASN A 313 7.70 12.74 7.93
N GLN A 314 6.39 12.65 7.96
CA GLN A 314 5.60 11.65 7.26
C GLN A 314 4.63 12.36 6.29
N TRP A 315 4.10 11.63 5.31
CA TRP A 315 3.04 12.15 4.44
C TRP A 315 1.76 12.50 5.20
N SER A 316 1.56 11.90 6.38
CA SER A 316 0.48 12.23 7.32
C SER A 316 0.73 13.48 8.15
N GLY A 317 1.92 14.09 8.06
CA GLY A 317 2.31 15.26 8.81
C GLY A 317 3.52 15.05 9.73
N PHE A 318 3.73 15.98 10.64
CA PHE A 318 4.79 15.95 11.65
C PHE A 318 4.39 15.12 12.87
N SER A 319 5.31 14.26 13.36
CA SER A 319 5.18 13.59 14.66
C SER A 319 6.50 13.66 15.41
N ILE A 320 6.43 14.11 16.65
CA ILE A 320 7.56 14.18 17.58
C ILE A 320 7.87 12.82 18.23
N ASP A 321 6.95 11.86 18.19
CA ASP A 321 7.05 10.57 18.90
C ASP A 321 8.28 9.74 18.48
N LYS A 322 8.73 9.94 17.25
CA LYS A 322 9.92 9.26 16.70
C LYS A 322 11.21 10.06 16.86
N ALA A 323 11.16 11.22 17.52
CA ALA A 323 12.34 12.05 17.70
C ALA A 323 13.33 11.38 18.68
N GLN A 324 14.61 11.57 18.42
CA GLN A 324 15.69 11.35 19.37
C GLN A 324 16.04 12.69 20.03
N PHE A 325 16.96 12.68 20.98
CA PHE A 325 17.29 13.88 21.75
C PHE A 325 18.76 14.22 21.60
N ILE A 326 19.08 15.51 21.54
CA ILE A 326 20.45 15.98 21.60
C ILE A 326 20.96 16.02 23.04
N ASP A 327 22.28 15.90 23.19
CA ASP A 327 22.97 16.19 24.42
C ASP A 327 22.74 17.68 24.79
N PRO A 328 22.12 17.98 25.95
CA PRO A 328 21.76 19.34 26.35
C PRO A 328 22.91 20.32 26.30
N ASP A 329 24.17 19.88 26.62
CA ASP A 329 25.34 20.71 26.61
C ASP A 329 25.75 21.17 25.20
N THR A 330 25.24 20.52 24.17
CA THR A 330 25.48 20.87 22.75
C THR A 330 24.52 21.91 22.19
N LEU A 331 23.46 22.27 22.91
CA LEU A 331 22.43 23.19 22.43
C LEU A 331 23.00 24.55 22.01
N SER A 332 23.93 25.10 22.75
CA SER A 332 24.56 26.39 22.44
C SER A 332 25.19 26.42 21.05
N SER A 333 25.68 25.24 20.57
CA SER A 333 26.31 25.10 19.25
C SER A 333 25.33 25.19 18.07
N TYR A 334 24.04 25.13 18.31
CA TYR A 334 23.00 25.31 17.27
C TYR A 334 22.72 26.78 16.98
N GLY A 335 22.79 27.64 17.99
CA GLY A 335 22.40 29.05 17.91
C GLY A 335 20.87 29.20 17.70
N GLU A 336 20.35 30.40 17.98
CA GLU A 336 18.91 30.66 17.90
C GLU A 336 18.26 30.39 16.52
N LYS A 337 18.98 30.63 15.43
CA LYS A 337 18.46 30.49 14.06
C LYS A 337 18.15 29.05 13.69
N ARG A 338 18.80 28.05 14.33
CA ARG A 338 18.59 26.62 14.09
C ARG A 338 17.50 25.99 14.95
N ILE A 339 17.01 26.74 15.96
CA ILE A 339 15.84 26.32 16.74
C ILE A 339 14.63 26.42 15.82
N LEU A 340 13.83 25.36 15.79
CA LEU A 340 12.62 25.28 14.97
C LEU A 340 11.56 26.27 15.49
N GLN A 341 10.87 26.91 14.56
CA GLN A 341 9.83 27.91 14.81
C GLN A 341 8.53 27.48 14.13
N ASP A 342 7.40 27.90 14.69
CA ASP A 342 6.09 27.65 14.09
C ASP A 342 6.06 28.06 12.60
N GLY A 343 5.57 27.14 11.77
CA GLY A 343 5.53 27.31 10.33
C GLY A 343 6.83 27.00 9.59
N ASP A 344 7.89 26.53 10.26
CA ASP A 344 9.05 26.00 9.56
C ASP A 344 8.68 24.75 8.77
N LEU A 345 8.97 24.74 7.46
CA LEU A 345 8.85 23.54 6.66
C LEU A 345 10.11 22.70 6.82
N MET A 346 9.91 21.43 7.12
CA MET A 346 10.99 20.46 7.36
C MET A 346 11.01 19.48 6.20
N TRP A 347 11.98 19.65 5.28
CA TRP A 347 12.07 18.86 4.06
C TRP A 347 13.14 17.78 4.19
N ASN A 348 12.77 16.51 4.04
CA ASN A 348 13.73 15.42 4.01
C ASN A 348 14.60 15.51 2.77
N SER A 349 15.88 15.82 2.96
CA SER A 349 16.82 16.09 1.88
C SER A 349 17.67 14.88 1.49
N THR A 350 17.51 13.73 2.15
CA THR A 350 18.26 12.50 1.86
C THR A 350 17.42 11.26 2.11
N GLY A 351 17.90 10.10 1.67
CA GLY A 351 17.43 8.77 2.04
C GLY A 351 16.45 8.15 1.08
N LEU A 352 16.67 6.85 0.83
CA LEU A 352 15.77 6.02 0.01
C LEU A 352 14.36 5.98 0.62
N GLY A 353 13.35 6.35 -0.18
CA GLY A 353 11.95 6.31 0.22
C GLY A 353 11.52 7.37 1.25
N THR A 354 12.43 8.27 1.68
CA THR A 354 12.13 9.40 2.58
C THR A 354 12.42 10.74 1.94
N LEU A 355 13.25 10.78 0.89
CA LEU A 355 13.54 11.99 0.11
C LEU A 355 12.23 12.64 -0.35
N GLY A 356 12.15 13.96 -0.23
CA GLY A 356 10.99 14.73 -0.65
C GLY A 356 9.86 14.84 0.37
N ARG A 357 9.79 13.98 1.39
CA ARG A 357 8.77 14.14 2.43
C ARG A 357 8.94 15.48 3.13
N MET A 358 7.83 16.15 3.34
CA MET A 358 7.79 17.45 3.99
C MET A 358 6.75 17.47 5.09
N ALA A 359 7.04 18.18 6.18
CA ALA A 359 6.08 18.49 7.23
C ALA A 359 6.26 19.93 7.70
N ILE A 360 5.26 20.48 8.36
CA ILE A 360 5.34 21.81 8.99
C ILE A 360 5.51 21.62 10.50
N TYR A 361 6.49 22.30 11.07
CA TYR A 361 6.67 22.33 12.51
C TYR A 361 5.67 23.30 13.17
N TRP A 362 5.03 22.83 14.22
CA TRP A 362 4.22 23.62 15.13
C TRP A 362 4.62 23.30 16.57
N SER A 363 4.91 24.32 17.37
CA SER A 363 5.25 24.16 18.79
C SER A 363 4.14 23.49 19.60
N SER A 364 2.88 23.67 19.19
CA SER A 364 1.73 22.97 19.76
C SER A 364 1.76 21.45 19.63
N LEU A 365 2.56 20.91 18.71
CA LEU A 365 2.78 19.47 18.51
C LEU A 365 4.05 18.96 19.19
N ASN A 366 4.78 19.85 19.87
CA ASN A 366 6.01 19.53 20.58
C ASN A 366 5.83 19.75 22.09
N PRO A 367 5.76 18.70 22.91
CA PRO A 367 5.60 18.83 24.37
C PRO A 367 6.88 19.29 25.10
N TYR A 368 7.98 19.48 24.37
CA TYR A 368 9.27 19.91 24.91
C TYR A 368 9.47 21.42 24.68
N GLU A 369 10.44 22.00 25.37
CA GLU A 369 10.72 23.44 25.36
C GLU A 369 11.05 23.97 23.95
N LEU A 370 11.85 23.23 23.19
CA LEU A 370 12.26 23.57 21.83
C LEU A 370 12.61 22.31 21.05
N ALA A 371 12.83 22.44 19.73
CA ALA A 371 13.33 21.37 18.88
C ALA A 371 14.36 21.90 17.87
N VAL A 372 15.25 21.03 17.39
CA VAL A 372 16.23 21.29 16.34
C VAL A 372 16.08 20.26 15.21
N ALA A 373 16.61 20.55 14.02
CA ALA A 373 16.57 19.62 12.90
C ALA A 373 17.91 18.86 12.75
N ASP A 374 17.79 17.59 12.34
CA ASP A 374 18.91 16.73 11.93
C ASP A 374 19.52 17.19 10.59
N SER A 375 20.78 16.83 10.34
CA SER A 375 21.52 17.14 9.09
C SER A 375 20.87 16.58 7.81
N HIS A 376 19.94 15.63 7.92
CA HIS A 376 19.18 15.05 6.82
C HIS A 376 17.87 15.78 6.50
N VAL A 377 17.56 16.83 7.27
CA VAL A 377 16.36 17.65 7.11
C VAL A 377 16.76 19.09 6.78
N THR A 378 16.25 19.62 5.67
CA THR A 378 16.38 21.03 5.32
C THR A 378 15.21 21.79 5.92
N VAL A 379 15.51 22.83 6.70
CA VAL A 379 14.53 23.75 7.27
C VAL A 379 14.36 24.96 6.37
N ILE A 380 13.10 25.23 5.98
CA ILE A 380 12.70 26.35 5.15
C ILE A 380 11.77 27.23 5.99
N ARG A 381 12.19 28.49 6.22
CA ARG A 381 11.42 29.50 6.98
C ARG A 381 10.97 30.60 6.05
N ALA A 382 9.71 30.58 5.70
CA ALA A 382 9.10 31.60 4.86
C ALA A 382 9.05 32.98 5.57
N MET A 383 8.97 34.04 4.80
CA MET A 383 8.61 35.38 5.28
C MET A 383 7.10 35.40 5.62
N LYS A 384 6.72 34.83 6.79
CA LYS A 384 5.34 34.48 7.18
C LYS A 384 4.34 35.63 7.12
N LYS A 385 4.81 36.87 7.16
CA LYS A 385 3.98 38.06 6.98
C LYS A 385 3.40 38.14 5.56
N PHE A 386 4.03 37.51 4.58
CA PHE A 386 3.75 37.65 3.15
C PHE A 386 3.48 36.30 2.48
N VAL A 387 4.04 35.23 3.02
CA VAL A 387 3.94 33.88 2.43
C VAL A 387 3.52 32.87 3.49
N MET A 388 2.38 32.25 3.26
CA MET A 388 1.82 31.26 4.17
C MET A 388 2.58 29.93 4.08
N PRO A 389 3.14 29.39 5.18
CA PRO A 389 3.87 28.12 5.15
C PRO A 389 3.03 26.95 4.59
N GLN A 390 1.71 26.93 4.87
CA GLN A 390 0.81 25.90 4.37
C GLN A 390 0.69 25.94 2.83
N TYR A 391 0.72 27.10 2.20
CA TYR A 391 0.72 27.23 0.74
C TYR A 391 1.98 26.60 0.14
N LEU A 392 3.15 26.93 0.67
CA LEU A 392 4.41 26.31 0.26
C LEU A 392 4.41 24.78 0.50
N TYR A 393 3.87 24.35 1.61
CA TYR A 393 3.71 22.90 1.90
C TYR A 393 2.90 22.21 0.80
N TYR A 394 1.76 22.76 0.41
CA TYR A 394 0.92 22.20 -0.66
C TYR A 394 1.61 22.21 -2.01
N TYR A 395 2.36 23.27 -2.31
CA TYR A 395 3.17 23.31 -3.52
C TYR A 395 4.24 22.23 -3.54
N PHE A 396 5.06 22.13 -2.51
CA PHE A 396 6.16 21.16 -2.46
C PHE A 396 5.70 19.70 -2.30
N THR A 397 4.50 19.46 -1.80
CA THR A 397 3.90 18.13 -1.74
C THR A 397 3.08 17.76 -2.97
N SER A 398 2.93 18.68 -3.92
CA SER A 398 2.24 18.46 -5.20
C SER A 398 3.01 17.49 -6.10
N ASN A 399 2.28 16.89 -7.05
CA ASN A 399 2.90 15.98 -8.02
C ASN A 399 3.95 16.68 -8.90
N THR A 400 3.76 17.94 -9.21
CA THR A 400 4.71 18.77 -9.99
C THR A 400 6.12 18.78 -9.38
N VAL A 401 6.23 18.89 -8.06
CA VAL A 401 7.52 18.87 -7.37
C VAL A 401 7.98 17.44 -7.10
N GLN A 402 7.08 16.58 -6.60
CA GLN A 402 7.45 15.24 -6.12
C GLN A 402 7.84 14.29 -7.26
N SER A 403 7.29 14.45 -8.45
CA SER A 403 7.63 13.58 -9.59
C SER A 403 9.05 13.78 -10.13
N VAL A 404 9.65 14.94 -9.93
CA VAL A 404 10.99 15.29 -10.45
C VAL A 404 12.06 15.44 -9.36
N ILE A 405 11.72 15.14 -8.10
CA ILE A 405 12.62 15.39 -6.97
C ILE A 405 13.87 14.51 -7.01
N GLU A 406 13.74 13.29 -7.51
CA GLU A 406 14.87 12.37 -7.67
C GLU A 406 15.82 12.82 -8.77
N ASP A 407 15.31 13.42 -9.85
CA ASP A 407 16.11 13.94 -10.96
C ASP A 407 16.86 15.21 -10.56
N LYS A 408 16.31 16.00 -9.63
CA LYS A 408 16.93 17.19 -9.05
C LYS A 408 17.90 16.91 -7.90
N SER A 409 18.06 15.63 -7.52
CA SER A 409 18.95 15.21 -6.43
C SER A 409 20.24 14.59 -6.95
N ASP A 410 21.34 14.90 -6.28
CA ASP A 410 22.67 14.37 -6.56
C ASP A 410 22.88 13.00 -5.89
N GLY A 411 23.87 12.23 -6.34
CA GLY A 411 24.32 11.00 -5.71
C GLY A 411 23.90 9.71 -6.43
N SER A 412 24.37 8.58 -5.90
CA SER A 412 24.07 7.25 -6.45
C SER A 412 22.65 6.79 -6.11
N THR A 413 22.16 5.76 -6.82
CA THR A 413 20.85 5.12 -6.58
C THR A 413 20.59 4.73 -5.11
N LYS A 414 21.64 4.57 -4.30
CA LYS A 414 21.53 4.20 -2.88
C LYS A 414 21.59 5.38 -1.90
N GLN A 415 22.05 6.57 -2.34
CA GLN A 415 22.15 7.78 -1.50
C GLN A 415 21.87 9.02 -2.33
N LYS A 416 20.60 9.24 -2.64
CA LYS A 416 20.11 10.49 -3.24
C LYS A 416 20.11 11.62 -2.20
N GLU A 417 20.63 12.80 -2.59
CA GLU A 417 20.72 13.98 -1.76
C GLU A 417 20.25 15.22 -2.49
N LEU A 418 19.25 15.90 -1.94
CA LEU A 418 18.82 17.21 -2.42
C LEU A 418 19.67 18.30 -1.80
N ALA A 419 20.58 18.87 -2.56
CA ALA A 419 21.48 19.93 -2.10
C ALA A 419 20.73 21.18 -1.64
N THR A 420 21.20 21.84 -0.60
CA THR A 420 20.60 23.10 -0.12
C THR A 420 20.61 24.21 -1.21
N ALA A 421 21.59 24.19 -2.10
CA ALA A 421 21.64 25.08 -3.24
C ALA A 421 20.45 24.85 -4.17
N THR A 422 20.19 23.61 -4.52
CA THR A 422 19.04 23.20 -5.34
C THR A 422 17.71 23.58 -4.69
N VAL A 423 17.57 23.36 -3.36
CA VAL A 423 16.37 23.79 -2.61
C VAL A 423 16.15 25.31 -2.72
N LYS A 424 17.18 26.10 -2.60
CA LYS A 424 17.09 27.57 -2.67
C LYS A 424 16.59 28.06 -4.02
N THR A 425 17.00 27.40 -5.11
CA THR A 425 16.69 27.81 -6.47
C THR A 425 15.40 27.22 -7.03
N TYR A 426 14.64 26.44 -6.23
CA TYR A 426 13.32 25.96 -6.67
C TYR A 426 12.42 27.12 -7.08
N LEU A 427 11.80 26.99 -8.24
CA LEU A 427 10.75 27.92 -8.69
C LEU A 427 9.46 27.67 -7.90
N VAL A 428 8.85 28.73 -7.45
CA VAL A 428 7.59 28.71 -6.69
C VAL A 428 6.62 29.72 -7.29
N PRO A 429 5.38 29.31 -7.64
CA PRO A 429 4.36 30.24 -8.07
C PRO A 429 3.75 30.91 -6.85
N ILE A 430 3.76 32.24 -6.79
CA ILE A 430 3.26 32.99 -5.63
C ILE A 430 2.02 33.76 -6.01
N PRO A 431 0.85 33.47 -5.38
CA PRO A 431 -0.35 34.31 -5.45
C PRO A 431 -0.30 35.49 -4.47
N PRO A 432 -1.18 36.45 -4.62
CA PRO A 432 -1.47 37.45 -3.57
C PRO A 432 -1.79 36.79 -2.22
N LEU A 433 -1.47 37.45 -1.11
CA LEU A 433 -1.57 36.84 0.24
C LEU A 433 -2.99 36.35 0.57
N MET A 434 -4.01 37.14 0.21
CA MET A 434 -5.41 36.75 0.47
C MET A 434 -5.83 35.54 -0.35
N GLU A 435 -5.32 35.41 -1.56
CA GLU A 435 -5.56 34.24 -2.40
C GLU A 435 -4.86 32.98 -1.85
N GLN A 436 -3.65 33.09 -1.26
CA GLN A 436 -3.01 31.97 -0.55
C GLN A 436 -3.94 31.43 0.54
N ASP A 437 -4.58 32.29 1.33
CA ASP A 437 -5.52 31.90 2.39
C ASP A 437 -6.76 31.20 1.84
N ARG A 438 -7.35 31.73 0.78
CA ARG A 438 -8.51 31.11 0.12
C ARG A 438 -8.18 29.74 -0.46
N ILE A 439 -7.01 29.59 -1.08
CA ILE A 439 -6.51 28.30 -1.58
C ILE A 439 -6.39 27.29 -0.44
N ILE A 440 -5.71 27.66 0.65
CA ILE A 440 -5.52 26.80 1.83
C ILE A 440 -6.87 26.41 2.43
N SER A 441 -7.78 27.35 2.59
CA SER A 441 -9.13 27.12 3.13
C SER A 441 -9.93 26.16 2.24
N LYS A 442 -9.85 26.32 0.91
CA LYS A 442 -10.53 25.46 -0.05
C LYS A 442 -9.98 24.04 -0.05
N ILE A 443 -8.65 23.86 0.01
CA ILE A 443 -8.03 22.53 0.13
C ILE A 443 -8.51 21.85 1.40
N LYS A 444 -8.50 22.52 2.56
CA LYS A 444 -8.98 21.98 3.82
C LYS A 444 -10.45 21.58 3.77
N GLN A 445 -11.31 22.42 3.17
CA GLN A 445 -12.73 22.12 2.97
C GLN A 445 -12.91 20.83 2.17
N LEU A 446 -12.23 20.72 1.01
CA LEU A 446 -12.33 19.55 0.15
C LEU A 446 -11.77 18.29 0.83
N ALA A 447 -10.65 18.39 1.53
CA ALA A 447 -10.08 17.27 2.30
C ALA A 447 -11.05 16.76 3.37
N SER A 448 -11.78 17.65 4.06
CA SER A 448 -12.78 17.26 5.07
C SER A 448 -13.99 16.53 4.48
N ILE A 449 -14.37 16.82 3.23
CA ILE A 449 -15.44 16.12 2.51
C ILE A 449 -14.99 14.72 2.10
N MET A 450 -13.73 14.58 1.68
CA MET A 450 -13.15 13.30 1.24
C MET A 450 -12.90 12.32 2.39
N SER A 451 -12.81 12.80 3.63
CA SER A 451 -12.58 11.97 4.83
C SER A 451 -13.89 11.45 5.47
N ARG A 452 -15.03 11.84 4.95
CA ARG A 452 -16.38 11.36 5.32
C ARG A 452 -16.80 10.19 4.44
#